data_5c46b0ace0f344f11ecfbf7516e53758
#
_entry.id   5c46b0ace0f344f11ecfbf7516e53758
#
_cell.length_a   1.000
_cell.length_b   1.000
_cell.length_c   1.000
_cell.angle_alpha   90.00
_cell.angle_beta   90.00
_cell.angle_gamma   90.00
#
_symmetry.space_group_name_H-M   'P 1'
#
loop_
_entity.id
_entity.type
_entity.pdbx_description
1 polymer ?
#
loop_
_entity_poly.entity_id
_entity_poly.type
_entity_poly.pdbx_seq_one_letter_code
_entity_poly.pdbx_strand_id
1 'polypeptide(L)'
;RARSGKTEVSYDGQLTVGVVSRRAKPLSASEYKSVIKEYRPELESYIFDSDTDWFKEITQTPFSHKHNLSISGGSEKFSHHTSFNYEKSDGLQKHNSSEKLMARTNIRQSLLDKWVDLDYNLNIIHRKYSPSSTSAFMQAFTHNPTEPVYDDSDPDAGGYSRIKAMEYYNPVAIINERNMESKNDNYGANIRATLNILPIKGLKWENFVSYDKEQYETREYYTHYYPSLIGTNGQAYIENYQENDTQYESTLNYSNIFGKHSIQALLGYTYQYTYSTSASMTNSGFDFDDNQTHNIGTGTNLTEGKASMSSNKEDNTYIGFFGRFMYNYDDKYLLSASLRRDGSSRFGDNNKWGWFPAVSVGWRINKEKFLSNVK
;
A
#
# COMPACT_ATOMS: atom_id res chain seq x y z
N ARG A 1 -17.88 13.89 -1.61
CA ARG A 1 -19.26 13.35 -1.47
C ARG A 1 -20.10 13.88 -2.63
N ALA A 2 -20.94 13.01 -3.24
CA ALA A 2 -21.91 13.42 -4.24
C ALA A 2 -22.88 14.46 -3.65
N ARG A 3 -23.07 15.60 -4.34
CA ARG A 3 -23.97 16.67 -3.91
C ARG A 3 -25.06 16.84 -4.97
N SER A 4 -26.27 17.18 -4.54
CA SER A 4 -27.33 17.63 -5.46
C SER A 4 -26.96 19.05 -5.97
N GLY A 5 -27.13 19.30 -7.25
CA GLY A 5 -26.85 20.59 -7.87
C GLY A 5 -26.51 20.47 -9.35
N LYS A 6 -26.14 21.59 -9.95
CA LYS A 6 -25.67 21.62 -11.35
C LYS A 6 -24.38 20.80 -11.47
N THR A 7 -24.18 20.23 -12.66
CA THR A 7 -22.92 19.56 -12.97
C THR A 7 -21.75 20.53 -12.83
N GLU A 8 -20.78 20.14 -12.03
CA GLU A 8 -19.55 20.85 -11.77
C GLU A 8 -18.36 19.98 -12.23
N VAL A 9 -17.46 20.58 -12.96
CA VAL A 9 -16.21 19.96 -13.39
C VAL A 9 -15.08 20.72 -12.73
N SER A 10 -14.18 20.04 -12.05
CA SER A 10 -12.99 20.63 -11.47
C SER A 10 -11.74 19.90 -11.90
N TYR A 11 -10.69 20.67 -12.12
CA TYR A 11 -9.35 20.18 -12.40
C TYR A 11 -8.37 20.81 -11.41
N ASP A 12 -7.50 19.98 -10.86
CA ASP A 12 -6.39 20.38 -10.02
C ASP A 12 -5.10 19.75 -10.55
N GLY A 13 -4.08 20.58 -10.74
CA GLY A 13 -2.76 20.16 -11.22
C GLY A 13 -1.67 20.61 -10.25
N GLN A 14 -0.73 19.73 -9.96
CA GLN A 14 0.42 20.00 -9.10
C GLN A 14 1.70 19.53 -9.78
N LEU A 15 2.73 20.39 -9.73
CA LEU A 15 4.11 20.06 -10.10
C LEU A 15 4.98 20.17 -8.86
N THR A 16 5.89 19.23 -8.68
CA THR A 16 6.77 19.17 -7.52
C THR A 16 8.19 18.85 -7.96
N VAL A 17 9.15 19.64 -7.47
CA VAL A 17 10.59 19.38 -7.60
C VAL A 17 11.14 19.09 -6.22
N GLY A 18 11.78 17.93 -6.06
CA GLY A 18 12.40 17.55 -4.80
C GLY A 18 13.82 18.11 -4.70
N VAL A 19 14.20 18.53 -3.50
CA VAL A 19 15.57 18.96 -3.20
C VAL A 19 16.08 18.26 -1.94
N VAL A 20 17.34 17.87 -1.92
CA VAL A 20 17.99 17.31 -0.75
C VAL A 20 18.29 18.45 0.23
N SER A 21 17.54 18.54 1.31
CA SER A 21 17.71 19.59 2.32
C SER A 21 18.87 19.29 3.29
N ARG A 22 19.16 18.01 3.52
CA ARG A 22 20.27 17.57 4.39
C ARG A 22 20.69 16.15 4.00
N ARG A 23 21.98 15.91 3.97
CA ARG A 23 22.58 14.56 3.81
C ARG A 23 23.68 14.34 4.85
N ALA A 24 23.99 13.10 5.16
CA ALA A 24 25.23 12.76 5.82
C ALA A 24 26.40 13.17 4.91
N LYS A 25 27.47 13.69 5.49
CA LYS A 25 28.66 14.08 4.76
C LYS A 25 29.69 12.95 4.91
N PRO A 26 29.92 12.13 3.87
CA PRO A 26 31.03 11.18 3.88
C PRO A 26 32.36 11.92 3.83
N LEU A 27 33.46 11.22 4.05
CA LEU A 27 34.79 11.75 3.86
C LEU A 27 35.00 12.14 2.39
N SER A 28 35.61 13.29 2.13
CA SER A 28 36.15 13.65 0.81
C SER A 28 37.36 12.76 0.46
N ALA A 29 37.73 12.70 -0.81
CA ALA A 29 38.91 11.93 -1.23
C ALA A 29 40.16 12.33 -0.47
N SER A 30 40.37 13.64 -0.22
CA SER A 30 41.53 14.16 0.52
C SER A 30 41.50 13.77 2.00
N GLU A 31 40.32 13.87 2.66
CA GLU A 31 40.16 13.44 4.05
C GLU A 31 40.35 11.91 4.17
N TYR A 32 39.81 11.13 3.23
CA TYR A 32 39.98 9.68 3.20
C TYR A 32 41.44 9.27 3.05
N LYS A 33 42.20 9.90 2.10
CA LYS A 33 43.62 9.67 1.90
C LYS A 33 44.40 9.94 3.19
N SER A 34 44.09 11.00 3.92
CA SER A 34 44.74 11.35 5.19
C SER A 34 44.44 10.32 6.28
N VAL A 35 43.17 9.93 6.43
CA VAL A 35 42.77 8.94 7.43
C VAL A 35 43.38 7.57 7.17
N ILE A 36 43.43 7.12 5.91
CA ILE A 36 44.06 5.83 5.55
C ILE A 36 45.56 5.87 5.89
N LYS A 37 46.27 6.91 5.51
CA LYS A 37 47.72 7.03 5.79
C LYS A 37 48.02 7.05 7.29
N GLU A 38 47.17 7.65 8.10
CA GLU A 38 47.36 7.78 9.53
C GLU A 38 46.95 6.52 10.32
N TYR A 39 45.80 5.95 9.99
CA TYR A 39 45.17 4.89 10.81
C TYR A 39 45.17 3.50 10.19
N ARG A 40 45.31 3.40 8.85
CA ARG A 40 45.22 2.13 8.11
C ARG A 40 46.24 2.10 6.95
N PRO A 41 47.52 2.26 7.21
CA PRO A 41 48.56 2.36 6.16
C PRO A 41 48.62 1.08 5.28
N GLU A 42 48.17 -0.07 5.78
CA GLU A 42 48.06 -1.30 5.01
C GLU A 42 47.06 -1.21 3.86
N LEU A 43 46.18 -0.21 3.84
CA LEU A 43 45.22 0.04 2.78
C LEU A 43 45.66 1.11 1.77
N GLU A 44 46.86 1.65 1.88
CA GLU A 44 47.37 2.69 0.95
C GLU A 44 47.37 2.25 -0.52
N SER A 45 47.56 0.95 -0.79
CA SER A 45 47.47 0.38 -2.15
C SER A 45 46.08 0.50 -2.79
N TYR A 46 45.04 0.80 -1.99
CA TYR A 46 43.66 1.04 -2.45
C TYR A 46 43.31 2.52 -2.52
N ILE A 47 44.28 3.42 -2.48
CA ILE A 47 44.10 4.85 -2.74
C ILE A 47 44.27 5.10 -4.24
N PHE A 48 43.21 5.62 -4.86
CA PHE A 48 43.18 6.00 -6.27
C PHE A 48 43.26 7.54 -6.43
N ASP A 49 43.21 8.02 -7.67
CA ASP A 49 43.33 9.46 -8.00
C ASP A 49 41.98 10.14 -8.26
N SER A 50 40.88 9.42 -8.10
CA SER A 50 39.53 9.98 -8.27
C SER A 50 39.08 10.79 -7.05
N ASP A 51 38.01 11.57 -7.23
CA ASP A 51 37.26 12.28 -6.18
C ASP A 51 35.77 12.10 -6.48
N THR A 52 35.23 10.93 -6.09
CA THR A 52 33.90 10.47 -6.47
C THR A 52 32.91 10.78 -5.38
N ASP A 53 31.93 11.64 -5.66
CA ASP A 53 30.73 11.82 -4.83
C ASP A 53 29.70 10.73 -5.15
N TRP A 54 29.85 9.57 -4.56
CA TRP A 54 29.03 8.41 -4.79
C TRP A 54 27.54 8.67 -4.59
N PHE A 55 27.17 9.54 -3.66
CA PHE A 55 25.78 9.92 -3.46
C PHE A 55 25.22 10.67 -4.69
N LYS A 56 26.01 11.58 -5.27
CA LYS A 56 25.64 12.31 -6.48
C LYS A 56 25.51 11.37 -7.68
N GLU A 57 26.38 10.36 -7.76
CA GLU A 57 26.36 9.40 -8.87
C GLU A 57 25.08 8.56 -8.91
N ILE A 58 24.48 8.23 -7.76
CA ILE A 58 23.25 7.43 -7.69
C ILE A 58 21.98 8.26 -7.55
N THR A 59 22.07 9.58 -7.42
CA THR A 59 20.89 10.43 -7.19
C THR A 59 20.60 11.35 -8.37
N GLN A 60 19.35 11.81 -8.41
CA GLN A 60 18.83 12.78 -9.36
C GLN A 60 17.98 13.82 -8.64
N THR A 61 17.62 14.90 -9.34
CA THR A 61 16.59 15.83 -8.86
C THR A 61 15.21 15.24 -9.14
N PRO A 62 14.44 14.85 -8.12
CA PRO A 62 13.14 14.26 -8.34
C PRO A 62 12.16 15.26 -8.94
N PHE A 63 11.43 14.84 -9.97
CA PHE A 63 10.34 15.60 -10.55
C PHE A 63 9.05 14.78 -10.47
N SER A 64 7.98 15.39 -10.00
CA SER A 64 6.69 14.74 -9.86
C SER A 64 5.57 15.65 -10.35
N HIS A 65 4.56 15.05 -10.92
CA HIS A 65 3.34 15.77 -11.29
C HIS A 65 2.09 14.95 -10.99
N LYS A 66 1.03 15.68 -10.65
CA LYS A 66 -0.27 15.10 -10.31
C LYS A 66 -1.37 15.88 -11.01
N HIS A 67 -2.33 15.15 -11.55
CA HIS A 67 -3.50 15.69 -12.23
C HIS A 67 -4.75 15.03 -11.65
N ASN A 68 -5.71 15.83 -11.24
CA ASN A 68 -6.98 15.36 -10.71
C ASN A 68 -8.12 16.05 -11.44
N LEU A 69 -8.93 15.26 -12.14
CA LEU A 69 -10.15 15.72 -12.80
C LEU A 69 -11.33 15.13 -12.03
N SER A 70 -12.28 15.95 -11.63
CA SER A 70 -13.52 15.47 -11.01
C SER A 70 -14.76 16.07 -11.67
N ILE A 71 -15.80 15.26 -11.73
CA ILE A 71 -17.11 15.62 -12.27
C ILE A 71 -18.13 15.23 -11.20
N SER A 72 -18.94 16.17 -10.77
CA SER A 72 -20.00 15.91 -9.80
C SER A 72 -21.28 16.67 -10.16
N GLY A 73 -22.41 16.13 -9.77
CA GLY A 73 -23.70 16.77 -9.99
C GLY A 73 -24.84 15.84 -9.64
N GLY A 74 -26.07 16.33 -9.86
CA GLY A 74 -27.26 15.52 -9.66
C GLY A 74 -28.45 16.29 -9.13
N SER A 75 -29.46 15.56 -8.71
CA SER A 75 -30.70 16.04 -8.10
C SER A 75 -30.87 15.48 -6.68
N GLU A 76 -31.98 15.76 -6.04
CA GLU A 76 -32.32 15.16 -4.73
C GLU A 76 -32.47 13.62 -4.80
N LYS A 77 -32.90 13.09 -5.96
CA LYS A 77 -33.10 11.64 -6.15
C LYS A 77 -31.90 10.93 -6.74
N PHE A 78 -30.95 11.65 -7.34
CA PHE A 78 -29.76 11.08 -7.96
C PHE A 78 -28.59 12.06 -7.85
N SER A 79 -27.45 11.60 -7.38
CA SER A 79 -26.21 12.38 -7.40
C SER A 79 -25.02 11.49 -7.68
N HIS A 80 -24.03 12.05 -8.33
CA HIS A 80 -22.80 11.34 -8.66
C HIS A 80 -21.57 12.22 -8.42
N HIS A 81 -20.45 11.55 -8.17
CA HIS A 81 -19.13 12.15 -8.15
C HIS A 81 -18.15 11.14 -8.74
N THR A 82 -17.55 11.51 -9.86
CA THR A 82 -16.54 10.70 -10.54
C THR A 82 -15.23 11.48 -10.56
N SER A 83 -14.12 10.84 -10.23
CA SER A 83 -12.80 11.44 -10.27
C SER A 83 -11.80 10.54 -10.96
N PHE A 84 -10.91 11.17 -11.72
CA PHE A 84 -9.73 10.55 -12.34
C PHE A 84 -8.50 11.23 -11.79
N ASN A 85 -7.57 10.44 -11.30
CA ASN A 85 -6.31 10.91 -10.75
C ASN A 85 -5.18 10.22 -11.48
N TYR A 86 -4.25 11.02 -12.00
CA TYR A 86 -2.98 10.54 -12.55
C TYR A 86 -1.84 11.19 -11.77
N GLU A 87 -0.88 10.38 -11.35
CA GLU A 87 0.29 10.81 -10.62
C GLU A 87 1.52 10.09 -11.16
N LYS A 88 2.55 10.86 -11.54
CA LYS A 88 3.88 10.34 -11.84
C LYS A 88 4.87 11.00 -10.90
N SER A 89 5.72 10.19 -10.28
CA SER A 89 6.67 10.62 -9.27
C SER A 89 8.01 9.95 -9.49
N ASP A 90 9.05 10.72 -9.65
CA ASP A 90 10.42 10.24 -9.62
C ASP A 90 10.95 10.32 -8.19
N GLY A 91 11.77 9.34 -7.80
CA GLY A 91 12.47 9.34 -6.53
C GLY A 91 13.82 10.04 -6.59
N LEU A 92 14.43 10.21 -5.43
CA LEU A 92 15.79 10.77 -5.31
C LEU A 92 16.84 9.87 -5.95
N GLN A 93 16.71 8.55 -5.83
CA GLN A 93 17.62 7.61 -6.48
C GLN A 93 17.28 7.52 -7.97
N LYS A 94 18.28 7.46 -8.84
CA LYS A 94 18.09 7.15 -10.26
C LYS A 94 17.34 5.82 -10.41
N HIS A 95 16.55 5.65 -11.47
CA HIS A 95 15.70 4.46 -11.73
C HIS A 95 14.58 4.21 -10.71
N ASN A 96 14.40 5.06 -9.71
CA ASN A 96 13.27 4.99 -8.80
C ASN A 96 12.12 5.86 -9.33
N SER A 97 10.99 5.25 -9.60
CA SER A 97 9.80 5.94 -10.10
C SER A 97 8.50 5.26 -9.66
N SER A 98 7.43 6.01 -9.67
CA SER A 98 6.06 5.50 -9.45
C SER A 98 5.08 6.22 -10.38
N GLU A 99 4.26 5.46 -11.08
CA GLU A 99 3.16 5.95 -11.90
C GLU A 99 1.85 5.35 -11.38
N LYS A 100 0.84 6.18 -11.15
CA LYS A 100 -0.44 5.75 -10.61
C LYS A 100 -1.58 6.38 -11.37
N LEU A 101 -2.48 5.54 -11.87
CA LEU A 101 -3.77 5.92 -12.43
C LEU A 101 -4.88 5.44 -11.48
N MET A 102 -5.82 6.31 -11.16
CA MET A 102 -6.94 5.99 -10.30
C MET A 102 -8.23 6.58 -10.85
N ALA A 103 -9.26 5.76 -10.94
CA ALA A 103 -10.62 6.18 -11.22
C ALA A 103 -11.54 5.81 -10.07
N ARG A 104 -12.37 6.75 -9.62
CA ARG A 104 -13.38 6.53 -8.57
C ARG A 104 -14.71 7.11 -9.00
N THR A 105 -15.77 6.36 -8.72
CA THR A 105 -17.15 6.83 -8.92
C THR A 105 -17.98 6.52 -7.69
N ASN A 106 -18.69 7.52 -7.20
CA ASN A 106 -19.69 7.39 -6.15
C ASN A 106 -21.01 7.86 -6.71
N ILE A 107 -22.02 7.01 -6.65
CA ILE A 107 -23.38 7.30 -7.11
C ILE A 107 -24.32 7.09 -5.94
N ARG A 108 -25.20 8.05 -5.72
CA ARG A 108 -26.29 7.94 -4.77
C ARG A 108 -27.61 8.06 -5.51
N GLN A 109 -28.54 7.15 -5.24
CA GLN A 109 -29.86 7.12 -5.83
C GLN A 109 -30.91 6.88 -4.75
N SER A 110 -31.94 7.72 -4.70
CA SER A 110 -33.11 7.55 -3.85
C SER A 110 -34.30 7.16 -4.70
N LEU A 111 -34.91 6.03 -4.40
CA LEU A 111 -35.99 5.41 -5.15
C LEU A 111 -37.25 5.33 -4.30
N LEU A 112 -38.42 5.14 -4.99
CA LEU A 112 -39.71 4.88 -4.34
C LEU A 112 -40.00 5.91 -3.24
N ASP A 113 -39.84 7.21 -3.55
CA ASP A 113 -40.10 8.32 -2.63
C ASP A 113 -39.41 8.14 -1.27
N LYS A 114 -38.12 7.79 -1.29
CA LYS A 114 -37.21 7.59 -0.13
C LYS A 114 -37.42 6.28 0.63
N TRP A 115 -38.16 5.32 0.08
CA TRP A 115 -38.20 3.99 0.67
C TRP A 115 -36.86 3.27 0.53
N VAL A 116 -36.14 3.51 -0.59
CA VAL A 116 -34.87 2.84 -0.90
C VAL A 116 -33.83 3.88 -1.26
N ASP A 117 -32.72 3.90 -0.52
CA ASP A 117 -31.52 4.65 -0.87
C ASP A 117 -30.44 3.65 -1.26
N LEU A 118 -29.82 3.88 -2.42
CA LEU A 118 -28.72 3.08 -2.96
C LEU A 118 -27.48 3.95 -3.06
N ASP A 119 -26.38 3.51 -2.46
CA ASP A 119 -25.05 4.11 -2.60
C ASP A 119 -24.13 3.10 -3.29
N TYR A 120 -23.61 3.46 -4.47
CA TYR A 120 -22.67 2.65 -5.25
C TYR A 120 -21.30 3.33 -5.21
N ASN A 121 -20.26 2.54 -4.98
CA ASN A 121 -18.89 2.99 -5.06
C ASN A 121 -18.08 2.03 -5.93
N LEU A 122 -17.35 2.60 -6.89
CA LEU A 122 -16.42 1.88 -7.74
C LEU A 122 -15.05 2.54 -7.62
N ASN A 123 -13.99 1.77 -7.52
CA ASN A 123 -12.62 2.24 -7.60
C ASN A 123 -11.77 1.29 -8.43
N ILE A 124 -10.92 1.90 -9.26
CA ILE A 124 -9.90 1.19 -10.02
C ILE A 124 -8.59 1.93 -9.76
N ILE A 125 -7.56 1.19 -9.41
CA ILE A 125 -6.21 1.71 -9.20
C ILE A 125 -5.27 0.84 -10.02
N HIS A 126 -4.50 1.47 -10.88
CA HIS A 126 -3.35 0.86 -11.53
C HIS A 126 -2.09 1.61 -11.09
N ARG A 127 -1.12 0.90 -10.55
CA ARG A 127 0.15 1.46 -10.12
C ARG A 127 1.30 0.61 -10.67
N LYS A 128 2.24 1.31 -11.30
CA LYS A 128 3.53 0.75 -11.73
C LYS A 128 4.64 1.48 -10.97
N TYR A 129 5.62 0.76 -10.43
CA TYR A 129 6.71 1.40 -9.73
C TYR A 129 7.99 0.57 -9.75
N SER A 130 9.12 1.28 -9.68
CA SER A 130 10.46 0.73 -9.46
C SER A 130 10.96 1.25 -8.13
N PRO A 131 11.16 0.39 -7.11
CA PRO A 131 11.61 0.83 -5.80
C PRO A 131 13.09 1.21 -5.79
N SER A 132 13.46 2.11 -4.86
CA SER A 132 14.85 2.42 -4.60
C SER A 132 15.60 1.26 -3.96
N SER A 133 16.92 1.22 -4.15
CA SER A 133 17.81 0.28 -3.47
C SER A 133 18.39 0.91 -2.20
N THR A 134 18.01 0.39 -1.04
CA THR A 134 18.63 0.79 0.24
C THR A 134 20.11 0.43 0.27
N SER A 135 20.49 -0.71 -0.32
CA SER A 135 21.88 -1.15 -0.43
C SER A 135 22.73 -0.13 -1.18
N ALA A 136 22.27 0.42 -2.31
CA ALA A 136 23.00 1.43 -3.06
C ALA A 136 23.28 2.69 -2.23
N PHE A 137 22.30 3.15 -1.43
CA PHE A 137 22.52 4.29 -0.52
C PHE A 137 23.54 3.96 0.58
N MET A 138 23.45 2.79 1.19
CA MET A 138 24.42 2.38 2.22
C MET A 138 25.83 2.32 1.63
N GLN A 139 25.97 1.71 0.46
CA GLN A 139 27.27 1.66 -0.24
C GLN A 139 27.78 3.06 -0.60
N ALA A 140 26.93 3.96 -1.09
CA ALA A 140 27.34 5.32 -1.45
C ALA A 140 27.89 6.14 -0.27
N PHE A 141 27.48 5.84 0.96
CA PHE A 141 28.01 6.51 2.15
C PHE A 141 29.30 5.89 2.68
N THR A 142 29.56 4.63 2.40
CA THR A 142 30.70 3.89 2.95
C THR A 142 31.81 3.60 1.92
N HIS A 143 31.50 3.82 0.64
CA HIS A 143 32.42 3.50 -0.45
C HIS A 143 33.64 4.44 -0.46
N ASN A 144 34.78 3.91 -0.94
CA ASN A 144 36.01 4.65 -1.08
C ASN A 144 35.86 5.84 -2.05
N PRO A 145 35.96 7.09 -1.59
CA PRO A 145 35.77 8.26 -2.45
C PRO A 145 36.93 8.50 -3.44
N THR A 146 38.04 7.79 -3.27
CA THR A 146 39.17 7.88 -4.21
C THR A 146 39.03 6.92 -5.39
N GLU A 147 38.09 6.00 -5.34
CA GLU A 147 37.82 5.00 -6.37
C GLU A 147 37.03 5.63 -7.53
N PRO A 148 37.35 5.37 -8.81
CA PRO A 148 36.57 5.82 -9.95
C PRO A 148 35.26 5.00 -10.01
N VAL A 149 34.24 5.52 -10.71
CA VAL A 149 32.99 4.78 -10.94
C VAL A 149 33.23 3.62 -11.89
N TYR A 150 34.07 3.82 -12.91
CA TYR A 150 34.32 2.86 -13.98
C TYR A 150 35.82 2.51 -14.04
N ASP A 151 36.07 1.21 -14.25
CA ASP A 151 37.42 0.66 -14.44
C ASP A 151 37.30 -0.65 -15.23
N ASP A 152 37.91 -0.70 -16.39
CA ASP A 152 37.87 -1.86 -17.30
C ASP A 152 38.91 -2.96 -16.92
N SER A 153 39.61 -2.82 -15.80
CA SER A 153 40.64 -3.77 -15.35
C SER A 153 40.06 -5.11 -14.92
N ASP A 154 38.78 -5.15 -14.50
CA ASP A 154 38.04 -6.37 -14.14
C ASP A 154 36.88 -6.62 -15.13
N PRO A 155 37.05 -7.49 -16.13
CA PRO A 155 36.01 -7.77 -17.12
C PRO A 155 34.75 -8.39 -16.50
N ASP A 156 34.85 -9.05 -15.34
CA ASP A 156 33.71 -9.64 -14.65
C ASP A 156 32.81 -8.58 -14.00
N ALA A 157 33.31 -7.35 -13.83
CA ALA A 157 32.57 -6.24 -13.22
C ALA A 157 31.81 -5.38 -14.25
N GLY A 158 31.84 -5.72 -15.54
CA GLY A 158 31.09 -4.99 -16.59
C GLY A 158 31.52 -3.55 -16.78
N GLY A 159 32.81 -3.22 -16.53
CA GLY A 159 33.37 -1.88 -16.63
C GLY A 159 33.16 -1.03 -15.38
N TYR A 160 32.58 -1.55 -14.30
CA TYR A 160 32.51 -0.86 -13.01
C TYR A 160 33.75 -1.12 -12.16
N SER A 161 34.22 -0.11 -11.45
CA SER A 161 35.34 -0.29 -10.52
C SER A 161 34.97 -1.27 -9.41
N ARG A 162 35.90 -2.17 -9.09
CA ARG A 162 35.75 -3.19 -8.07
C ARG A 162 37.08 -3.52 -7.41
N ILE A 163 37.12 -3.44 -6.08
CA ILE A 163 38.26 -3.92 -5.29
C ILE A 163 37.89 -5.30 -4.74
N LYS A 164 38.41 -6.38 -5.37
CA LYS A 164 38.09 -7.78 -5.00
C LYS A 164 38.42 -8.13 -3.55
N ALA A 165 39.34 -7.43 -2.93
CA ALA A 165 39.72 -7.66 -1.53
C ALA A 165 38.81 -6.96 -0.50
N MET A 166 37.84 -6.15 -0.95
CA MET A 166 36.93 -5.39 -0.09
C MET A 166 35.52 -5.97 -0.18
N GLU A 167 34.84 -6.04 0.97
CA GLU A 167 33.45 -6.50 1.07
C GLU A 167 32.46 -5.33 0.89
N TYR A 168 32.59 -4.57 -0.19
CA TYR A 168 31.66 -3.55 -0.57
C TYR A 168 31.43 -3.54 -2.10
N TYR A 169 30.35 -2.92 -2.54
CA TYR A 169 29.92 -2.96 -3.92
C TYR A 169 29.75 -1.58 -4.50
N ASN A 170 30.13 -1.41 -5.76
CA ASN A 170 29.93 -0.18 -6.51
C ASN A 170 28.44 0.23 -6.52
N PRO A 171 28.07 1.36 -5.91
CA PRO A 171 26.66 1.73 -5.76
C PRO A 171 25.99 2.09 -7.10
N VAL A 172 26.77 2.50 -8.11
CA VAL A 172 26.25 2.78 -9.47
C VAL A 172 25.92 1.46 -10.17
N ALA A 173 26.78 0.45 -10.04
CA ALA A 173 26.49 -0.89 -10.56
C ALA A 173 25.22 -1.48 -9.91
N ILE A 174 25.03 -1.31 -8.60
CA ILE A 174 23.83 -1.80 -7.89
C ILE A 174 22.55 -1.25 -8.52
N ILE A 175 22.51 0.01 -8.95
CA ILE A 175 21.29 0.59 -9.52
C ILE A 175 21.14 0.38 -11.01
N ASN A 176 22.25 0.28 -11.77
CA ASN A 176 22.21 0.12 -13.22
C ASN A 176 22.02 -1.34 -13.65
N GLU A 177 22.61 -2.27 -12.90
CA GLU A 177 22.60 -3.70 -13.20
C GLU A 177 21.42 -4.42 -12.57
N ARG A 178 20.43 -3.69 -12.10
CA ARG A 178 19.15 -4.17 -11.58
C ARG A 178 18.00 -3.56 -12.32
N ASN A 179 17.17 -4.37 -12.93
CA ASN A 179 15.88 -3.95 -13.48
C ASN A 179 14.76 -4.52 -12.63
N MET A 180 14.02 -3.66 -11.94
CA MET A 180 12.87 -4.08 -11.13
C MET A 180 11.65 -3.26 -11.47
N GLU A 181 10.58 -3.95 -11.81
CA GLU A 181 9.25 -3.38 -12.04
C GLU A 181 8.23 -4.12 -11.18
N SER A 182 7.43 -3.36 -10.45
CA SER A 182 6.28 -3.88 -9.72
C SER A 182 5.00 -3.21 -10.21
N LYS A 183 3.96 -4.02 -10.42
CA LYS A 183 2.61 -3.56 -10.76
C LYS A 183 1.66 -3.93 -9.63
N ASN A 184 0.76 -3.02 -9.30
CA ASN A 184 -0.33 -3.25 -8.37
C ASN A 184 -1.62 -2.75 -9.01
N ASP A 185 -2.55 -3.67 -9.22
CA ASP A 185 -3.89 -3.41 -9.70
C ASP A 185 -4.91 -3.69 -8.59
N ASN A 186 -5.74 -2.70 -8.28
CA ASN A 186 -6.83 -2.85 -7.33
C ASN A 186 -8.16 -2.48 -7.97
N TYR A 187 -9.14 -3.37 -7.84
CA TYR A 187 -10.50 -3.24 -8.34
C TYR A 187 -11.46 -3.40 -7.19
N GLY A 188 -12.13 -2.32 -6.80
CA GLY A 188 -13.11 -2.34 -5.71
C GLY A 188 -14.49 -1.93 -6.19
N ALA A 189 -15.50 -2.67 -5.77
CA ALA A 189 -16.91 -2.34 -5.98
C ALA A 189 -17.69 -2.59 -4.69
N ASN A 190 -18.52 -1.64 -4.29
CA ASN A 190 -19.47 -1.88 -3.23
C ASN A 190 -20.82 -1.20 -3.49
N ILE A 191 -21.83 -1.79 -2.91
CA ILE A 191 -23.20 -1.27 -2.90
C ILE A 191 -23.75 -1.32 -1.49
N ARG A 192 -24.34 -0.21 -1.05
CA ARG A 192 -25.16 -0.14 0.16
C ARG A 192 -26.59 0.16 -0.23
N ALA A 193 -27.52 -0.73 0.15
CA ALA A 193 -28.94 -0.55 0.01
C ALA A 193 -29.56 -0.27 1.39
N THR A 194 -30.18 0.88 1.57
CA THR A 194 -30.89 1.26 2.78
C THR A 194 -32.39 1.26 2.50
N LEU A 195 -33.15 0.38 3.13
CA LEU A 195 -34.59 0.40 3.13
C LEU A 195 -35.10 1.20 4.35
N ASN A 196 -35.70 2.35 4.09
CA ASN A 196 -36.38 3.13 5.12
C ASN A 196 -37.78 2.59 5.30
N ILE A 197 -38.06 1.95 6.43
CA ILE A 197 -39.37 1.33 6.71
C ILE A 197 -40.34 2.42 7.22
N LEU A 198 -40.87 3.20 6.30
CA LEU A 198 -41.59 4.44 6.58
C LEU A 198 -42.78 4.30 7.55
N PRO A 199 -43.54 3.17 7.57
CA PRO A 199 -44.61 2.96 8.56
C PRO A 199 -44.10 2.90 10.01
N ILE A 200 -42.84 2.54 10.22
CA ILE A 200 -42.21 2.46 11.54
C ILE A 200 -41.15 3.53 11.62
N LYS A 201 -41.52 4.71 12.14
CA LYS A 201 -40.62 5.83 12.26
C LYS A 201 -39.29 5.44 12.93
N GLY A 202 -38.20 5.68 12.22
CA GLY A 202 -36.83 5.42 12.71
C GLY A 202 -36.32 4.00 12.48
N LEU A 203 -37.07 3.14 11.80
CA LEU A 203 -36.62 1.78 11.43
C LEU A 203 -36.02 1.78 10.03
N LYS A 204 -34.79 1.25 9.92
CA LYS A 204 -34.05 1.10 8.66
C LYS A 204 -33.42 -0.28 8.60
N TRP A 205 -33.42 -0.85 7.41
CA TRP A 205 -32.67 -2.06 7.10
C TRP A 205 -31.60 -1.73 6.07
N GLU A 206 -30.33 -1.90 6.44
CA GLU A 206 -29.19 -1.61 5.60
C GLU A 206 -28.50 -2.91 5.20
N ASN A 207 -28.20 -3.05 3.92
CA ASN A 207 -27.44 -4.16 3.36
C ASN A 207 -26.24 -3.59 2.61
N PHE A 208 -25.07 -4.11 2.89
CA PHE A 208 -23.83 -3.73 2.26
C PHE A 208 -23.17 -4.96 1.67
N VAL A 209 -22.74 -4.84 0.41
CA VAL A 209 -21.92 -5.85 -0.28
C VAL A 209 -20.70 -5.13 -0.82
N SER A 210 -19.51 -5.68 -0.60
CA SER A 210 -18.29 -5.26 -1.27
C SER A 210 -17.56 -6.45 -1.85
N TYR A 211 -16.85 -6.14 -2.93
CA TYR A 211 -15.87 -7.01 -3.55
C TYR A 211 -14.65 -6.17 -3.89
N ASP A 212 -13.50 -6.58 -3.37
CA ASP A 212 -12.20 -5.99 -3.63
C ASP A 212 -11.27 -7.07 -4.18
N LYS A 213 -10.58 -6.75 -5.28
CA LYS A 213 -9.56 -7.61 -5.89
C LYS A 213 -8.28 -6.83 -6.00
N GLU A 214 -7.21 -7.36 -5.42
CA GLU A 214 -5.86 -6.87 -5.55
C GLU A 214 -5.01 -7.88 -6.32
N GLN A 215 -4.23 -7.37 -7.27
CA GLN A 215 -3.25 -8.16 -8.03
C GLN A 215 -1.90 -7.46 -7.96
N TYR A 216 -0.89 -8.22 -7.66
CA TYR A 216 0.48 -7.77 -7.53
C TYR A 216 1.38 -8.61 -8.42
N GLU A 217 2.19 -7.95 -9.25
CA GLU A 217 3.22 -8.59 -10.05
C GLU A 217 4.55 -7.88 -9.78
N THR A 218 5.57 -8.63 -9.43
CA THR A 218 6.95 -8.15 -9.35
C THR A 218 7.81 -8.91 -10.33
N ARG A 219 8.56 -8.19 -11.13
CA ARG A 219 9.59 -8.70 -12.04
C ARG A 219 10.90 -8.03 -11.71
N GLU A 220 11.90 -8.80 -11.39
CA GLU A 220 13.22 -8.32 -11.03
C GLU A 220 14.28 -9.12 -11.78
N TYR A 221 15.20 -8.42 -12.39
CA TYR A 221 16.33 -8.99 -13.10
C TYR A 221 17.63 -8.33 -12.66
N TYR A 222 18.60 -9.15 -12.34
CA TYR A 222 19.97 -8.78 -12.08
C TYR A 222 20.82 -9.27 -13.22
N THR A 223 21.61 -8.38 -13.83
CA THR A 223 22.48 -8.73 -14.94
C THR A 223 23.68 -9.57 -14.49
N HIS A 224 24.46 -10.03 -15.44
CA HIS A 224 25.75 -10.71 -15.19
C HIS A 224 26.71 -9.88 -14.33
N TYR A 225 26.58 -8.55 -14.38
CA TYR A 225 27.48 -7.59 -13.75
C TYR A 225 26.96 -7.05 -12.43
N TYR A 226 25.82 -7.55 -11.94
CA TYR A 226 25.31 -7.13 -10.64
C TYR A 226 26.29 -7.52 -9.52
N PRO A 227 26.80 -6.57 -8.72
CA PRO A 227 28.02 -6.75 -7.92
C PRO A 227 27.99 -7.93 -6.95
N SER A 228 26.86 -8.19 -6.27
CA SER A 228 26.75 -9.31 -5.31
C SER A 228 26.41 -10.66 -5.97
N LEU A 229 26.15 -10.69 -7.28
CA LEU A 229 25.75 -11.88 -8.02
C LEU A 229 26.71 -12.20 -9.19
N ILE A 230 27.89 -11.56 -9.22
CA ILE A 230 28.91 -11.86 -10.22
C ILE A 230 29.24 -13.35 -10.19
N GLY A 231 29.25 -13.97 -11.39
CA GLY A 231 29.47 -15.42 -11.56
C GLY A 231 28.19 -16.26 -11.49
N THR A 232 27.02 -15.68 -11.20
CA THR A 232 25.75 -16.40 -11.31
C THR A 232 25.16 -16.37 -12.71
N ASN A 233 25.76 -15.59 -13.62
CA ASN A 233 25.31 -15.37 -14.99
C ASN A 233 23.87 -14.87 -15.07
N GLY A 234 23.58 -13.77 -14.37
CA GLY A 234 22.27 -13.17 -14.30
C GLY A 234 21.30 -13.92 -13.39
N GLN A 235 20.33 -13.17 -12.84
CA GLN A 235 19.26 -13.76 -12.03
C GLN A 235 17.92 -13.07 -12.32
N ALA A 236 16.90 -13.88 -12.58
CA ALA A 236 15.52 -13.44 -12.77
C ALA A 236 14.65 -13.88 -11.59
N TYR A 237 13.80 -12.97 -11.12
CA TYR A 237 12.76 -13.22 -10.12
C TYR A 237 11.42 -12.74 -10.66
N ILE A 238 10.40 -13.58 -10.50
CA ILE A 238 9.00 -13.23 -10.80
C ILE A 238 8.15 -13.62 -9.61
N GLU A 239 7.30 -12.71 -9.17
CA GLU A 239 6.28 -12.97 -8.15
C GLU A 239 4.94 -12.47 -8.64
N ASN A 240 3.90 -13.29 -8.44
CA ASN A 240 2.51 -12.95 -8.65
C ASN A 240 1.74 -13.19 -7.34
N TYR A 241 0.99 -12.20 -6.91
CA TYR A 241 0.08 -12.28 -5.77
C TYR A 241 -1.30 -11.81 -6.20
N GLN A 242 -2.33 -12.49 -5.74
CA GLN A 242 -3.70 -12.06 -5.91
C GLN A 242 -4.45 -12.26 -4.60
N GLU A 243 -5.24 -11.26 -4.22
CA GLU A 243 -6.19 -11.35 -3.11
C GLU A 243 -7.57 -10.91 -3.57
N ASN A 244 -8.59 -11.63 -3.12
CA ASN A 244 -9.99 -11.26 -3.30
C ASN A 244 -10.63 -11.20 -1.93
N ASP A 245 -11.25 -10.08 -1.62
CA ASP A 245 -12.03 -9.88 -0.40
C ASP A 245 -13.50 -9.66 -0.76
N THR A 246 -14.37 -10.46 -0.16
CA THR A 246 -15.82 -10.33 -0.32
C THR A 246 -16.44 -10.11 1.05
N GLN A 247 -17.20 -9.03 1.19
CA GLN A 247 -17.90 -8.71 2.42
C GLN A 247 -19.39 -8.55 2.17
N TYR A 248 -20.18 -9.09 3.09
CA TYR A 248 -21.60 -8.81 3.22
C TYR A 248 -21.91 -8.39 4.65
N GLU A 249 -22.64 -7.29 4.80
CA GLU A 249 -23.15 -6.83 6.08
C GLU A 249 -24.63 -6.50 5.96
N SER A 250 -25.44 -6.94 6.93
CA SER A 250 -26.85 -6.61 7.04
C SER A 250 -27.14 -6.11 8.43
N THR A 251 -27.74 -4.92 8.55
CA THR A 251 -28.10 -4.32 9.82
C THR A 251 -29.53 -3.82 9.86
N LEU A 252 -30.24 -4.14 10.93
CA LEU A 252 -31.54 -3.56 11.24
C LEU A 252 -31.33 -2.49 12.32
N ASN A 253 -31.60 -1.25 11.98
CA ASN A 253 -31.38 -0.07 12.83
C ASN A 253 -32.70 0.55 13.20
N TYR A 254 -32.96 0.73 14.49
CA TYR A 254 -34.10 1.47 15.02
C TYR A 254 -33.62 2.64 15.87
N SER A 255 -34.14 3.84 15.62
CA SER A 255 -33.86 5.03 16.42
C SER A 255 -35.09 5.93 16.52
N ASN A 256 -35.58 6.15 17.73
CA ASN A 256 -36.76 6.98 17.95
C ASN A 256 -36.69 7.68 19.34
N ILE A 257 -37.44 8.77 19.45
CA ILE A 257 -37.59 9.53 20.68
C ILE A 257 -39.08 9.61 21.06
N PHE A 258 -39.42 9.15 22.26
CA PHE A 258 -40.77 9.15 22.84
C PHE A 258 -40.75 10.03 24.09
N GLY A 259 -41.12 11.32 23.97
CA GLY A 259 -41.02 12.27 25.04
C GLY A 259 -39.58 12.41 25.56
N LYS A 260 -39.33 11.93 26.79
CA LYS A 260 -37.98 11.97 27.40
C LYS A 260 -37.16 10.72 27.15
N HIS A 261 -37.72 9.74 26.45
CA HIS A 261 -37.07 8.45 26.18
C HIS A 261 -36.49 8.43 24.79
N SER A 262 -35.16 8.30 24.64
CA SER A 262 -34.48 8.06 23.38
C SER A 262 -34.00 6.63 23.35
N ILE A 263 -34.44 5.88 22.34
CA ILE A 263 -34.11 4.47 22.14
C ILE A 263 -33.38 4.31 20.81
N GLN A 264 -32.28 3.59 20.85
CA GLN A 264 -31.57 3.13 19.66
C GLN A 264 -31.29 1.64 19.82
N ALA A 265 -31.65 0.87 18.81
CA ALA A 265 -31.38 -0.56 18.75
C ALA A 265 -30.80 -0.92 17.39
N LEU A 266 -29.83 -1.81 17.40
CA LEU A 266 -29.16 -2.32 16.20
C LEU A 266 -29.02 -3.83 16.34
N LEU A 267 -29.40 -4.57 15.30
CA LEU A 267 -29.04 -5.95 15.10
C LEU A 267 -28.28 -6.08 13.79
N GLY A 268 -27.25 -6.89 13.77
CA GLY A 268 -26.40 -7.01 12.60
C GLY A 268 -25.83 -8.40 12.41
N TYR A 269 -25.54 -8.66 11.16
CA TYR A 269 -24.82 -9.83 10.67
C TYR A 269 -23.71 -9.33 9.75
N THR A 270 -22.52 -9.91 9.85
CA THR A 270 -21.41 -9.69 8.93
C THR A 270 -20.82 -11.01 8.48
N TYR A 271 -20.47 -11.07 7.21
CA TYR A 271 -19.74 -12.16 6.59
C TYR A 271 -18.60 -11.57 5.79
N GLN A 272 -17.39 -12.10 5.96
CA GLN A 272 -16.23 -11.74 5.17
C GLN A 272 -15.52 -13.01 4.73
N TYR A 273 -15.15 -13.07 3.47
CA TYR A 273 -14.36 -14.14 2.88
C TYR A 273 -13.19 -13.53 2.13
N THR A 274 -11.99 -13.86 2.59
CA THR A 274 -10.73 -13.45 1.95
C THR A 274 -10.07 -14.70 1.37
N TYR A 275 -9.63 -14.59 0.13
CA TYR A 275 -8.94 -15.63 -0.60
C TYR A 275 -7.72 -15.05 -1.26
N SER A 276 -6.54 -15.64 -1.01
CA SER A 276 -5.29 -15.21 -1.62
C SER A 276 -4.50 -16.36 -2.23
N THR A 277 -3.78 -16.05 -3.28
CA THR A 277 -2.81 -16.95 -3.93
C THR A 277 -1.53 -16.20 -4.21
N SER A 278 -0.40 -16.87 -4.06
CA SER A 278 0.88 -16.39 -4.51
C SER A 278 1.65 -17.45 -5.26
N ALA A 279 2.49 -17.02 -6.18
CA ALA A 279 3.47 -17.87 -6.84
C ALA A 279 4.74 -17.06 -7.11
N SER A 280 5.90 -17.62 -6.82
CA SER A 280 7.18 -17.00 -7.13
C SER A 280 8.14 -18.00 -7.75
N MET A 281 9.04 -17.49 -8.59
CA MET A 281 10.10 -18.25 -9.23
C MET A 281 11.37 -17.42 -9.35
N THR A 282 12.49 -18.10 -9.11
CA THR A 282 13.82 -17.55 -9.29
C THR A 282 14.66 -18.50 -10.12
N ASN A 283 15.32 -18.00 -11.14
CA ASN A 283 16.26 -18.75 -11.94
C ASN A 283 17.48 -17.90 -12.26
N SER A 284 18.61 -18.55 -12.54
CA SER A 284 19.90 -17.92 -12.88
C SER A 284 20.62 -18.73 -13.94
N GLY A 285 21.74 -18.19 -14.43
CA GLY A 285 22.56 -18.88 -15.44
C GLY A 285 22.03 -18.64 -16.84
N PHE A 286 21.82 -17.38 -17.21
CA PHE A 286 21.40 -16.97 -18.54
C PHE A 286 22.63 -16.75 -19.44
N ASP A 287 22.51 -17.06 -20.75
CA ASP A 287 23.59 -16.80 -21.70
C ASP A 287 23.78 -15.31 -22.00
N PHE A 288 22.69 -14.50 -21.90
CA PHE A 288 22.69 -13.05 -22.12
C PHE A 288 21.57 -12.37 -21.35
N ASP A 289 21.74 -11.07 -21.08
CA ASP A 289 20.83 -10.27 -20.26
C ASP A 289 19.59 -9.74 -21.00
N ASP A 290 19.52 -9.85 -22.34
CA ASP A 290 18.48 -9.22 -23.17
C ASP A 290 17.06 -9.71 -22.86
N ASN A 291 16.92 -10.98 -22.53
CA ASN A 291 15.63 -11.59 -22.23
C ASN A 291 15.09 -11.23 -20.83
N GLN A 292 15.97 -10.83 -19.91
CA GLN A 292 15.61 -10.50 -18.53
C GLN A 292 14.60 -11.51 -17.91
N THR A 293 13.45 -11.03 -17.47
CA THR A 293 12.38 -11.88 -16.90
C THR A 293 11.43 -12.46 -17.95
N HIS A 294 11.59 -12.14 -19.26
CA HIS A 294 10.62 -12.56 -20.29
C HIS A 294 10.73 -14.05 -20.67
N ASN A 295 11.86 -14.69 -20.39
CA ASN A 295 12.04 -16.11 -20.59
C ASN A 295 12.87 -16.74 -19.45
N ILE A 296 12.29 -16.77 -18.25
CA ILE A 296 12.96 -17.27 -17.04
C ILE A 296 13.36 -18.76 -17.14
N GLY A 297 12.71 -19.51 -18.00
CA GLY A 297 12.99 -20.95 -18.19
C GLY A 297 14.32 -21.26 -18.91
N THR A 298 14.99 -20.28 -19.52
CA THR A 298 16.28 -20.50 -20.23
C THR A 298 17.49 -20.50 -19.33
N GLY A 299 17.38 -20.05 -18.07
CA GLY A 299 18.50 -20.11 -17.13
C GLY A 299 18.88 -21.54 -16.78
N THR A 300 20.17 -21.84 -16.81
CA THR A 300 20.73 -23.21 -16.65
C THR A 300 20.48 -23.79 -15.25
N ASN A 301 20.29 -22.94 -14.21
CA ASN A 301 19.99 -23.40 -12.85
C ASN A 301 18.68 -24.21 -12.79
N LEU A 302 17.74 -24.03 -13.73
CA LEU A 302 16.55 -24.86 -13.80
C LEU A 302 16.88 -26.31 -14.12
N THR A 303 17.73 -26.56 -15.12
CA THR A 303 18.15 -27.93 -15.53
C THR A 303 19.09 -28.56 -14.51
N GLU A 304 19.81 -27.72 -13.74
CA GLU A 304 20.70 -28.17 -12.67
C GLU A 304 19.99 -28.45 -11.34
N GLY A 305 18.67 -28.19 -11.26
CA GLY A 305 17.90 -28.37 -10.04
C GLY A 305 18.17 -27.29 -8.95
N LYS A 306 18.70 -26.12 -9.34
CA LYS A 306 19.06 -25.02 -8.46
C LYS A 306 18.03 -23.85 -8.51
N ALA A 307 17.13 -23.85 -9.48
CA ALA A 307 16.05 -22.87 -9.56
C ALA A 307 15.06 -23.06 -8.40
N SER A 308 14.48 -21.97 -7.95
CA SER A 308 13.48 -21.99 -6.87
C SER A 308 12.09 -21.63 -7.39
N MET A 309 11.10 -22.42 -6.98
CA MET A 309 9.68 -22.13 -7.22
C MET A 309 8.90 -22.33 -5.92
N SER A 310 7.96 -21.43 -5.68
CA SER A 310 7.08 -21.49 -4.51
C SER A 310 5.67 -21.08 -4.90
N SER A 311 4.67 -21.66 -4.25
CA SER A 311 3.30 -21.20 -4.35
C SER A 311 2.58 -21.39 -3.03
N ASN A 312 1.64 -20.50 -2.75
CA ASN A 312 0.76 -20.58 -1.57
C ASN A 312 -0.67 -20.24 -1.95
N LYS A 313 -1.60 -20.81 -1.19
CA LYS A 313 -3.03 -20.52 -1.27
C LYS A 313 -3.59 -20.47 0.14
N GLU A 314 -4.25 -19.37 0.45
CA GLU A 314 -4.90 -19.18 1.74
C GLU A 314 -6.33 -18.69 1.54
N ASP A 315 -7.23 -19.15 2.39
CA ASP A 315 -8.56 -18.58 2.51
C ASP A 315 -8.97 -18.49 3.98
N ASN A 316 -9.78 -17.49 4.27
CA ASN A 316 -10.35 -17.35 5.58
C ASN A 316 -11.78 -16.79 5.50
N THR A 317 -12.61 -17.26 6.41
CA THR A 317 -13.99 -16.83 6.58
C THR A 317 -14.15 -16.24 7.98
N TYR A 318 -14.80 -15.10 8.04
CA TYR A 318 -15.22 -14.45 9.27
C TYR A 318 -16.72 -14.22 9.24
N ILE A 319 -17.41 -14.58 10.34
CA ILE A 319 -18.84 -14.39 10.51
C ILE A 319 -19.08 -13.73 11.87
N GLY A 320 -19.90 -12.68 11.89
CA GLY A 320 -20.27 -11.99 13.12
C GLY A 320 -21.78 -11.76 13.22
N PHE A 321 -22.33 -12.03 14.40
CA PHE A 321 -23.67 -11.61 14.80
C PHE A 321 -23.54 -10.60 15.92
N PHE A 322 -24.21 -9.47 15.83
CA PHE A 322 -24.11 -8.45 16.85
C PHE A 322 -25.42 -7.72 17.10
N GLY A 323 -25.59 -7.31 18.34
CA GLY A 323 -26.71 -6.48 18.76
C GLY A 323 -26.22 -5.38 19.69
N ARG A 324 -26.82 -4.23 19.60
CA ARG A 324 -26.56 -3.08 20.47
C ARG A 324 -27.88 -2.41 20.83
N PHE A 325 -28.03 -2.08 22.09
CA PHE A 325 -29.15 -1.31 22.61
C PHE A 325 -28.62 -0.10 23.36
N MET A 326 -29.16 1.08 23.06
CA MET A 326 -28.85 2.32 23.75
C MET A 326 -30.13 2.99 24.19
N TYR A 327 -30.15 3.40 25.42
CA TYR A 327 -31.26 4.11 26.04
C TYR A 327 -30.77 5.36 26.74
N ASN A 328 -31.49 6.44 26.50
CA ASN A 328 -31.23 7.73 27.16
C ASN A 328 -32.56 8.29 27.67
N TYR A 329 -32.63 8.55 28.97
CA TYR A 329 -33.75 9.17 29.61
C TYR A 329 -33.45 10.59 30.01
N ASP A 330 -34.27 11.53 29.50
CA ASP A 330 -34.21 12.99 29.79
C ASP A 330 -32.82 13.60 29.59
N ASP A 331 -32.01 12.97 28.75
CA ASP A 331 -30.61 13.32 28.54
C ASP A 331 -29.76 13.32 29.84
N LYS A 332 -30.21 12.54 30.85
CA LYS A 332 -29.60 12.40 32.16
C LYS A 332 -29.04 11.01 32.42
N TYR A 333 -29.82 9.99 32.14
CA TYR A 333 -29.46 8.61 32.41
C TYR A 333 -29.22 7.88 31.10
N LEU A 334 -28.05 7.32 30.96
CA LEU A 334 -27.57 6.69 29.75
C LEU A 334 -27.28 5.22 30.04
N LEU A 335 -27.79 4.33 29.20
CA LEU A 335 -27.48 2.90 29.21
C LEU A 335 -27.06 2.49 27.80
N SER A 336 -25.98 1.74 27.68
CA SER A 336 -25.59 1.06 26.45
C SER A 336 -25.26 -0.40 26.78
N ALA A 337 -25.86 -1.33 26.04
CA ALA A 337 -25.53 -2.73 26.12
C ALA A 337 -25.26 -3.26 24.72
N SER A 338 -24.24 -4.06 24.54
CA SER A 338 -23.92 -4.72 23.28
C SER A 338 -23.50 -6.17 23.52
N LEU A 339 -23.82 -7.00 22.57
CA LEU A 339 -23.39 -8.40 22.54
C LEU A 339 -22.95 -8.71 21.12
N ARG A 340 -21.79 -9.33 21.00
CA ARG A 340 -21.25 -9.79 19.72
C ARG A 340 -20.83 -11.24 19.84
N ARG A 341 -21.12 -12.03 18.81
CA ARG A 341 -20.66 -13.39 18.63
C ARG A 341 -19.91 -13.47 17.32
N ASP A 342 -18.61 -13.72 17.37
CA ASP A 342 -17.74 -13.78 16.21
C ASP A 342 -17.16 -15.17 16.02
N GLY A 343 -17.13 -15.61 14.77
CA GLY A 343 -16.50 -16.83 14.34
C GLY A 343 -15.46 -16.60 13.25
N SER A 344 -14.35 -17.29 13.32
CA SER A 344 -13.30 -17.24 12.31
C SER A 344 -12.74 -18.62 12.01
N SER A 345 -12.52 -18.90 10.71
CA SER A 345 -11.89 -20.14 10.24
C SER A 345 -10.41 -20.25 10.63
N ARG A 346 -9.78 -19.15 11.06
CA ARG A 346 -8.38 -19.12 11.50
C ARG A 346 -8.13 -19.83 12.82
N PHE A 347 -9.19 -20.09 13.59
CA PHE A 347 -9.10 -20.81 14.86
C PHE A 347 -9.45 -22.29 14.70
N GLY A 348 -8.86 -23.13 15.55
CA GLY A 348 -9.10 -24.57 15.58
C GLY A 348 -10.57 -24.92 15.86
N ASP A 349 -10.98 -26.11 15.46
CA ASP A 349 -12.40 -26.54 15.35
C ASP A 349 -13.25 -26.28 16.60
N ASN A 350 -12.70 -26.39 17.81
CA ASN A 350 -13.44 -26.16 19.05
C ASN A 350 -13.42 -24.72 19.56
N ASN A 351 -12.67 -23.81 18.91
CA ASN A 351 -12.46 -22.43 19.37
C ASN A 351 -12.78 -21.38 18.31
N LYS A 352 -13.55 -21.74 17.28
CA LYS A 352 -13.88 -20.83 16.18
C LYS A 352 -14.77 -19.65 16.59
N TRP A 353 -15.49 -19.76 17.71
CA TRP A 353 -16.51 -18.79 18.13
C TRP A 353 -16.18 -18.16 19.47
N GLY A 354 -16.32 -16.82 19.55
CA GLY A 354 -16.19 -16.04 20.78
C GLY A 354 -17.43 -15.20 21.06
N TRP A 355 -17.71 -14.90 22.34
CA TRP A 355 -18.74 -13.99 22.80
C TRP A 355 -18.11 -12.74 23.41
N PHE A 356 -18.62 -11.58 23.05
CA PHE A 356 -18.08 -10.29 23.50
C PHE A 356 -19.21 -9.40 24.01
N PRO A 357 -19.61 -9.54 25.30
CA PRO A 357 -20.59 -8.68 25.93
C PRO A 357 -19.94 -7.37 26.39
N ALA A 358 -20.68 -6.25 26.30
CA ALA A 358 -20.28 -5.00 26.92
C ALA A 358 -21.51 -4.25 27.42
N VAL A 359 -21.39 -3.64 28.59
CA VAL A 359 -22.42 -2.79 29.20
C VAL A 359 -21.78 -1.52 29.72
N SER A 360 -22.44 -0.38 29.49
CA SER A 360 -22.05 0.93 29.99
C SER A 360 -23.26 1.66 30.53
N VAL A 361 -23.10 2.31 31.69
CA VAL A 361 -24.07 3.21 32.28
C VAL A 361 -23.47 4.58 32.50
N GLY A 362 -24.24 5.62 32.25
CA GLY A 362 -23.81 6.99 32.43
C GLY A 362 -24.88 7.84 33.14
N TRP A 363 -24.46 8.74 33.99
CA TRP A 363 -25.32 9.71 34.65
C TRP A 363 -24.76 11.10 34.47
N ARG A 364 -25.55 11.98 33.86
CA ARG A 364 -25.23 13.42 33.74
C ARG A 364 -25.72 14.15 34.96
N ILE A 365 -24.97 14.09 36.04
CA ILE A 365 -25.30 14.65 37.35
C ILE A 365 -25.52 16.16 37.31
N ASN A 366 -24.86 16.88 36.41
CA ASN A 366 -25.01 18.32 36.21
C ASN A 366 -26.39 18.73 35.67
N LYS A 367 -27.18 17.77 35.17
CA LYS A 367 -28.57 18.01 34.73
C LYS A 367 -29.62 17.75 35.82
N GLU A 368 -29.15 17.35 37.00
CA GLU A 368 -30.08 17.16 38.13
C GLU A 368 -30.52 18.49 38.76
N LYS A 369 -31.77 18.51 39.23
CA LYS A 369 -32.35 19.70 39.79
C LYS A 369 -31.57 20.27 41.00
N PHE A 370 -30.93 19.38 41.78
CA PHE A 370 -30.13 19.80 42.94
C PHE A 370 -28.78 20.45 42.57
N LEU A 371 -28.33 20.34 41.31
CA LEU A 371 -27.15 21.02 40.78
C LEU A 371 -27.46 22.14 39.78
N SER A 372 -28.73 22.47 39.56
CA SER A 372 -29.14 23.50 38.59
C SER A 372 -28.55 24.88 38.86
N ASN A 373 -28.16 25.17 40.09
CA ASN A 373 -27.58 26.44 40.55
C ASN A 373 -26.04 26.39 40.66
N VAL A 374 -25.40 25.29 40.36
CA VAL A 374 -23.94 25.13 40.34
C VAL A 374 -23.43 25.43 38.93
N LYS A 375 -22.70 26.53 38.77
CA LYS A 375 -22.08 26.92 37.50
C LYS A 375 -20.79 26.15 37.27
#